data_e55d5ffdd993e224efd3eb40ab6d40be
#
_entry.id   e55d5ffdd993e224efd3eb40ab6d40be
#
_cell.length_a   1.000
_cell.length_b   1.000
_cell.length_c   1.000
_cell.angle_alpha   90.00
_cell.angle_beta   90.00
_cell.angle_gamma   90.00
#
_symmetry.space_group_name_H-M   'P 1'
#
loop_
_entity.id
_entity.type
_entity.pdbx_description
1 polymer ?
#
loop_
_entity_poly.entity_id
_entity_poly.type
_entity_poly.pdbx_seq_one_letter_code
_entity_poly.pdbx_strand_id
1 'polypeptide(L)'
;MLAVIDVPTTTWLGQRDHLLLTLMFNTGARVSEIIGVRVADVVLGTTSCVRLHGKGRKQRSLPLWKEAAREIRDWLSLNPQLEAGSVLLPRRDGGPMTRANVTQRLRLAVATATACHPELGKLSVSPHMIRHSTAMGLLQAGTNATDIALWLGHESPSTTHMYVEADLAMKERTLARLKPPEVRATRYRPPKRLVQFLQSL
;
A
#
# COMPACT_ATOMS: atom_id res chain seq x y z
N MET A 1 8.99 -4.23 -5.37
CA MET A 1 8.18 -4.68 -4.23
C MET A 1 7.37 -5.96 -4.53
N LEU A 2 6.76 -6.13 -5.71
CA LEU A 2 6.03 -7.35 -6.09
C LEU A 2 6.90 -8.62 -6.00
N ALA A 3 8.18 -8.55 -6.38
CA ALA A 3 9.11 -9.69 -6.26
C ALA A 3 9.27 -10.23 -4.83
N VAL A 4 8.99 -9.43 -3.79
CA VAL A 4 9.08 -9.87 -2.39
C VAL A 4 7.88 -10.74 -2.00
N ILE A 5 6.77 -10.63 -2.72
CA ILE A 5 5.56 -11.43 -2.48
C ILE A 5 5.70 -12.83 -3.06
N ASP A 6 6.55 -13.01 -4.08
CA ASP A 6 6.76 -14.28 -4.78
C ASP A 6 7.61 -15.27 -3.94
N VAL A 7 7.06 -15.64 -2.79
CA VAL A 7 7.65 -16.64 -1.88
C VAL A 7 7.28 -18.03 -2.38
N PRO A 8 8.20 -19.01 -2.35
CA PRO A 8 7.89 -20.40 -2.72
C PRO A 8 6.74 -20.98 -1.89
N THR A 9 5.71 -21.50 -2.55
CA THR A 9 4.48 -22.03 -1.93
C THR A 9 4.46 -23.55 -1.78
N THR A 10 5.61 -24.20 -1.92
CA THR A 10 5.72 -25.67 -1.83
C THR A 10 5.55 -26.23 -0.42
N THR A 11 5.64 -25.40 0.61
CA THR A 11 5.48 -25.80 2.01
C THR A 11 4.34 -25.03 2.66
N TRP A 12 3.77 -25.59 3.73
CA TRP A 12 2.74 -24.92 4.54
C TRP A 12 3.17 -23.52 5.01
N LEU A 13 4.43 -23.38 5.45
CA LEU A 13 4.99 -22.07 5.85
C LEU A 13 5.09 -21.13 4.65
N GLY A 14 5.51 -21.63 3.50
CA GLY A 14 5.61 -20.84 2.28
C GLY A 14 4.25 -20.31 1.83
N GLN A 15 3.23 -21.17 1.81
CA GLN A 15 1.85 -20.78 1.47
C GLN A 15 1.31 -19.70 2.42
N ARG A 16 1.48 -19.91 3.74
CA ARG A 16 1.08 -18.93 4.75
C ARG A 16 1.80 -17.60 4.56
N ASP A 17 3.10 -17.63 4.34
CA ASP A 17 3.93 -16.42 4.22
C ASP A 17 3.62 -15.66 2.93
N HIS A 18 3.40 -16.39 1.83
CA HIS A 18 2.94 -15.80 0.58
C HIS A 18 1.61 -15.07 0.78
N LEU A 19 0.61 -15.74 1.35
CA LEU A 19 -0.69 -15.13 1.65
C LEU A 19 -0.58 -13.95 2.62
N LEU A 20 0.30 -14.03 3.64
CA LEU A 20 0.58 -12.93 4.56
C LEU A 20 1.06 -11.69 3.80
N LEU A 21 2.05 -11.85 2.93
CA LEU A 21 2.64 -10.74 2.17
C LEU A 21 1.65 -10.19 1.12
N THR A 22 0.91 -11.07 0.44
CA THR A 22 -0.17 -10.69 -0.48
C THR A 22 -1.21 -9.82 0.24
N LEU A 23 -1.68 -10.24 1.41
CA LEU A 23 -2.66 -9.47 2.18
C LEU A 23 -2.09 -8.16 2.71
N MET A 24 -0.85 -8.15 3.19
CA MET A 24 -0.20 -6.92 3.63
C MET A 24 -0.09 -5.91 2.48
N PHE A 25 0.25 -6.34 1.29
CA PHE A 25 0.39 -5.47 0.12
C PHE A 25 -0.97 -5.05 -0.45
N ASN A 26 -1.96 -5.96 -0.53
CA ASN A 26 -3.32 -5.64 -0.98
C ASN A 26 -3.96 -4.57 -0.08
N THR A 27 -3.82 -4.71 1.24
CA THR A 27 -4.58 -3.88 2.20
C THR A 27 -3.78 -2.69 2.73
N GLY A 28 -2.46 -2.76 2.69
CA GLY A 28 -1.60 -1.82 3.41
C GLY A 28 -1.79 -1.86 4.93
N ALA A 29 -2.31 -2.96 5.48
CA ALA A 29 -2.61 -3.11 6.89
C ALA A 29 -1.38 -2.95 7.79
N ARG A 30 -1.58 -2.49 9.02
CA ARG A 30 -0.54 -2.57 10.06
C ARG A 30 -0.32 -4.03 10.44
N VAL A 31 0.90 -4.38 10.86
CA VAL A 31 1.20 -5.76 11.29
C VAL A 31 0.22 -6.25 12.35
N SER A 32 -0.09 -5.40 13.34
CA SER A 32 -1.03 -5.75 14.41
C SER A 32 -2.45 -6.01 13.91
N GLU A 33 -2.87 -5.39 12.83
CA GLU A 33 -4.17 -5.60 12.21
C GLU A 33 -4.17 -6.94 11.46
N ILE A 34 -3.13 -7.21 10.64
CA ILE A 34 -3.08 -8.40 9.79
C ILE A 34 -2.93 -9.69 10.58
N ILE A 35 -2.11 -9.70 11.64
CA ILE A 35 -1.94 -10.89 12.50
C ILE A 35 -3.17 -11.18 13.38
N GLY A 36 -4.06 -10.20 13.54
CA GLY A 36 -5.31 -10.32 14.28
C GLY A 36 -6.50 -10.73 13.44
N VAL A 37 -6.37 -10.81 12.11
CA VAL A 37 -7.45 -11.21 11.21
C VAL A 37 -7.89 -12.64 11.52
N ARG A 38 -9.20 -12.84 11.71
CA ARG A 38 -9.82 -14.14 11.89
C ARG A 38 -10.46 -14.62 10.59
N VAL A 39 -10.74 -15.90 10.51
CA VAL A 39 -11.46 -16.47 9.36
C VAL A 39 -12.83 -15.77 9.18
N ALA A 40 -13.54 -15.48 10.27
CA ALA A 40 -14.81 -14.75 10.26
C ALA A 40 -14.71 -13.28 9.75
N ASP A 41 -13.51 -12.72 9.70
CA ASP A 41 -13.27 -11.36 9.18
C ASP A 41 -13.15 -11.32 7.66
N VAL A 42 -13.11 -12.50 7.01
CA VAL A 42 -13.00 -12.62 5.56
C VAL A 42 -14.35 -12.97 4.96
N VAL A 43 -14.78 -12.16 4.00
CA VAL A 43 -15.97 -12.45 3.18
C VAL A 43 -15.50 -12.83 1.78
N LEU A 44 -15.86 -14.04 1.35
CA LEU A 44 -15.52 -14.57 0.03
C LEU A 44 -16.79 -14.75 -0.79
N GLY A 45 -16.99 -13.90 -1.77
CA GLY A 45 -18.19 -13.87 -2.62
C GLY A 45 -17.94 -13.12 -3.91
N THR A 46 -19.01 -12.57 -4.49
CA THR A 46 -18.94 -11.68 -5.68
C THR A 46 -18.04 -10.47 -5.41
N THR A 47 -18.16 -9.88 -4.24
CA THR A 47 -17.24 -8.86 -3.74
C THR A 47 -16.56 -9.41 -2.50
N SER A 48 -15.32 -9.86 -2.67
CA SER A 48 -14.52 -10.38 -1.56
C SER A 48 -13.87 -9.23 -0.80
N CYS A 49 -13.91 -9.29 0.54
CA CYS A 49 -13.30 -8.28 1.39
C CYS A 49 -12.74 -8.86 2.69
N VAL A 50 -11.86 -8.12 3.34
CA VAL A 50 -11.34 -8.41 4.68
C VAL A 50 -11.67 -7.27 5.63
N ARG A 51 -12.14 -7.60 6.83
CA ARG A 51 -12.39 -6.65 7.92
C ARG A 51 -11.15 -6.55 8.79
N LEU A 52 -10.63 -5.34 8.94
CA LEU A 52 -9.46 -5.06 9.76
C LEU A 52 -9.89 -4.34 11.04
N HIS A 53 -9.33 -4.76 12.17
CA HIS A 53 -9.58 -4.20 13.48
C HIS A 53 -8.40 -3.31 13.89
N GLY A 54 -8.61 -1.99 13.88
CA GLY A 54 -7.62 -0.98 14.24
C GLY A 54 -7.65 -0.60 15.71
N LYS A 55 -6.80 0.36 16.08
CA LYS A 55 -6.76 0.93 17.43
C LYS A 55 -8.09 1.63 17.77
N GLY A 56 -8.53 1.53 19.02
CA GLY A 56 -9.76 2.19 19.50
C GLY A 56 -11.05 1.57 18.97
N ARG A 57 -11.06 0.24 18.72
CA ARG A 57 -12.22 -0.50 18.16
C ARG A 57 -12.67 -0.03 16.77
N LYS A 58 -11.89 0.80 16.10
CA LYS A 58 -12.17 1.21 14.71
C LYS A 58 -12.04 0.01 13.79
N GLN A 59 -13.02 -0.16 12.92
CA GLN A 59 -13.04 -1.24 11.92
C GLN A 59 -13.13 -0.64 10.53
N ARG A 60 -12.50 -1.31 9.56
CA ARG A 60 -12.66 -1.00 8.14
C ARG A 60 -12.67 -2.27 7.33
N SER A 61 -13.51 -2.33 6.32
CA SER A 61 -13.55 -3.41 5.35
C SER A 61 -12.83 -2.97 4.09
N LEU A 62 -11.91 -3.78 3.62
CA LEU A 62 -11.12 -3.50 2.42
C LEU A 62 -11.38 -4.58 1.37
N PRO A 63 -11.58 -4.19 0.11
CA PRO A 63 -11.76 -5.15 -0.98
C PRO A 63 -10.47 -5.96 -1.19
N LEU A 64 -10.64 -7.19 -1.58
CA LEU A 64 -9.55 -8.09 -1.93
C LEU A 64 -9.45 -8.21 -3.45
N TRP A 65 -8.22 -8.29 -3.95
CA TRP A 65 -7.97 -8.71 -5.32
C TRP A 65 -8.53 -10.12 -5.55
N LYS A 66 -8.91 -10.42 -6.77
CA LYS A 66 -9.42 -11.75 -7.14
C LYS A 66 -8.42 -12.85 -6.80
N GLU A 67 -7.14 -12.59 -7.03
CA GLU A 67 -6.02 -13.46 -6.72
C GLU A 67 -5.92 -13.72 -5.21
N ALA A 68 -5.90 -12.66 -4.40
CA ALA A 68 -5.84 -12.77 -2.94
C ALA A 68 -7.05 -13.55 -2.38
N ALA A 69 -8.25 -13.30 -2.91
CA ALA A 69 -9.46 -14.02 -2.51
C ALA A 69 -9.40 -15.52 -2.89
N ARG A 70 -8.79 -15.85 -4.04
CA ARG A 70 -8.54 -17.24 -4.45
C ARG A 70 -7.53 -17.90 -3.51
N GLU A 71 -6.40 -17.25 -3.25
CA GLU A 71 -5.38 -17.77 -2.33
C GLU A 71 -5.93 -18.03 -0.92
N ILE A 72 -6.83 -17.17 -0.43
CA ILE A 72 -7.50 -17.42 0.86
C ILE A 72 -8.38 -18.67 0.79
N ARG A 73 -9.13 -18.88 -0.30
CA ARG A 73 -9.97 -20.11 -0.45
C ARG A 73 -9.08 -21.35 -0.47
N ASP A 74 -8.00 -21.32 -1.23
CA ASP A 74 -7.05 -22.42 -1.33
C ASP A 74 -6.42 -22.71 0.03
N TRP A 75 -5.99 -21.64 0.75
CA TRP A 75 -5.47 -21.75 2.11
C TRP A 75 -6.45 -22.39 3.08
N LEU A 76 -7.71 -21.96 3.09
CA LEU A 76 -8.73 -22.50 3.98
C LEU A 76 -9.08 -23.96 3.61
N SER A 77 -9.08 -24.31 2.33
CA SER A 77 -9.30 -25.70 1.88
C SER A 77 -8.18 -26.63 2.34
N LEU A 78 -6.94 -26.15 2.38
CA LEU A 78 -5.79 -26.90 2.87
C LEU A 78 -5.68 -26.94 4.40
N ASN A 79 -6.46 -26.11 5.09
CA ASN A 79 -6.45 -25.97 6.55
C ASN A 79 -7.88 -26.05 7.13
N PRO A 80 -8.58 -27.19 6.95
CA PRO A 80 -9.99 -27.32 7.35
C PRO A 80 -10.22 -27.19 8.87
N GLN A 81 -9.16 -27.28 9.69
CA GLN A 81 -9.21 -27.06 11.13
C GLN A 81 -9.34 -25.57 11.53
N LEU A 82 -9.22 -24.64 10.58
CA LEU A 82 -9.39 -23.21 10.84
C LEU A 82 -10.89 -22.87 10.84
N GLU A 83 -11.46 -22.79 12.03
CA GLU A 83 -12.84 -22.36 12.24
C GLU A 83 -12.98 -20.84 12.15
N ALA A 84 -14.23 -20.34 12.13
CA ALA A 84 -14.54 -18.91 12.03
C ALA A 84 -13.81 -18.04 13.08
N GLY A 85 -13.64 -18.55 14.30
CA GLY A 85 -12.94 -17.88 15.38
C GLY A 85 -11.42 -17.97 15.34
N SER A 86 -10.86 -18.85 14.50
CA SER A 86 -9.41 -19.03 14.38
C SER A 86 -8.76 -17.82 13.71
N VAL A 87 -7.49 -17.53 14.06
CA VAL A 87 -6.70 -16.58 13.29
C VAL A 87 -6.47 -17.11 11.88
N LEU A 88 -6.59 -16.24 10.87
CA LEU A 88 -6.47 -16.63 9.46
C LEU A 88 -5.07 -17.19 9.14
N LEU A 89 -4.04 -16.57 9.73
CA LEU A 89 -2.62 -16.89 9.47
C LEU A 89 -1.93 -17.31 10.78
N PRO A 90 -2.16 -18.54 11.26
CA PRO A 90 -1.59 -18.99 12.53
C PRO A 90 -0.11 -19.34 12.42
N ARG A 91 0.54 -19.48 13.56
CA ARG A 91 1.80 -20.21 13.68
C ARG A 91 1.54 -21.72 13.57
N ARG A 92 2.60 -22.53 13.50
CA ARG A 92 2.49 -24.00 13.46
C ARG A 92 1.76 -24.60 14.66
N ASP A 93 1.83 -23.94 15.82
CA ASP A 93 1.17 -24.34 17.06
C ASP A 93 -0.30 -23.87 17.13
N GLY A 94 -0.84 -23.30 16.06
CA GLY A 94 -2.20 -22.75 15.99
C GLY A 94 -2.36 -21.36 16.58
N GLY A 95 -1.37 -20.85 17.31
CA GLY A 95 -1.43 -19.54 17.94
C GLY A 95 -1.23 -18.37 16.93
N PRO A 96 -1.56 -17.12 17.33
CA PRO A 96 -1.37 -15.96 16.47
C PRO A 96 0.12 -15.67 16.25
N MET A 97 0.44 -15.13 15.08
CA MET A 97 1.79 -14.62 14.79
C MET A 97 2.09 -13.41 15.66
N THR A 98 3.38 -13.18 15.94
CA THR A 98 3.87 -11.94 16.56
C THR A 98 4.40 -10.97 15.51
N ARG A 99 4.58 -9.70 15.89
CA ARG A 99 5.25 -8.72 15.02
C ARG A 99 6.65 -9.15 14.62
N ALA A 100 7.39 -9.78 15.54
CA ALA A 100 8.72 -10.31 15.27
C ALA A 100 8.67 -11.44 14.25
N ASN A 101 7.68 -12.34 14.33
CA ASN A 101 7.50 -13.40 13.32
C ASN A 101 7.28 -12.78 11.93
N VAL A 102 6.37 -11.80 11.79
CA VAL A 102 6.12 -11.15 10.49
C VAL A 102 7.39 -10.50 9.95
N THR A 103 8.13 -9.77 10.77
CA THR A 103 9.40 -9.14 10.37
C THR A 103 10.42 -10.18 9.91
N GLN A 104 10.53 -11.30 10.61
CA GLN A 104 11.43 -12.40 10.24
C GLN A 104 11.01 -13.03 8.90
N ARG A 105 9.71 -13.30 8.70
CA ARG A 105 9.20 -13.87 7.43
C ARG A 105 9.44 -12.93 6.27
N LEU A 106 9.23 -11.63 6.47
CA LEU A 106 9.53 -10.62 5.46
C LEU A 106 11.03 -10.59 5.10
N ARG A 107 11.92 -10.64 6.10
CA ARG A 107 13.37 -10.70 5.84
C ARG A 107 13.76 -11.92 5.01
N LEU A 108 13.18 -13.09 5.29
CA LEU A 108 13.42 -14.30 4.52
C LEU A 108 12.91 -14.16 3.07
N ALA A 109 11.71 -13.57 2.89
CA ALA A 109 11.17 -13.31 1.56
C ALA A 109 12.06 -12.36 0.74
N VAL A 110 12.56 -11.29 1.38
CA VAL A 110 13.53 -10.36 0.75
C VAL A 110 14.82 -11.08 0.38
N ALA A 111 15.37 -11.89 1.27
CA ALA A 111 16.59 -12.65 0.99
C ALA A 111 16.41 -13.60 -0.20
N THR A 112 15.26 -14.30 -0.29
CA THR A 112 14.91 -15.14 -1.44
C THR A 112 14.79 -14.31 -2.73
N ALA A 113 14.07 -13.20 -2.69
CA ALA A 113 13.87 -12.32 -3.84
C ALA A 113 15.19 -11.67 -4.31
N THR A 114 16.13 -11.42 -3.41
CA THR A 114 17.45 -10.83 -3.72
C THR A 114 18.27 -11.72 -4.64
N ALA A 115 18.03 -13.03 -4.67
CA ALA A 115 18.71 -13.94 -5.59
C ALA A 115 18.40 -13.59 -7.06
N CYS A 116 17.18 -13.15 -7.35
CA CYS A 116 16.75 -12.73 -8.70
C CYS A 116 16.79 -11.21 -8.89
N HIS A 117 16.77 -10.45 -7.79
CA HIS A 117 16.69 -8.98 -7.76
C HIS A 117 17.73 -8.40 -6.78
N PRO A 118 19.02 -8.37 -7.14
CA PRO A 118 20.11 -7.96 -6.24
C PRO A 118 19.95 -6.55 -5.64
N GLU A 119 19.22 -5.66 -6.33
CA GLU A 119 18.90 -4.32 -5.85
C GLU A 119 18.08 -4.30 -4.56
N LEU A 120 17.29 -5.36 -4.29
CA LEU A 120 16.51 -5.49 -3.05
C LEU A 120 17.41 -5.66 -1.81
N GLY A 121 18.59 -6.24 -1.97
CA GLY A 121 19.55 -6.42 -0.88
C GLY A 121 20.09 -5.11 -0.29
N LYS A 122 19.99 -4.01 -1.05
CA LYS A 122 20.39 -2.67 -0.62
C LYS A 122 19.27 -1.94 0.16
N LEU A 123 18.07 -2.50 0.18
CA LEU A 123 16.89 -1.87 0.79
C LEU A 123 16.62 -2.47 2.17
N SER A 124 16.41 -1.60 3.16
CA SER A 124 15.91 -2.03 4.48
C SER A 124 14.40 -2.26 4.40
N VAL A 125 13.97 -3.40 3.85
CA VAL A 125 12.55 -3.70 3.70
C VAL A 125 11.92 -4.05 5.06
N SER A 126 10.89 -3.30 5.42
CA SER A 126 10.14 -3.46 6.66
C SER A 126 8.63 -3.56 6.38
N PRO A 127 7.83 -4.07 7.32
CA PRO A 127 6.37 -4.07 7.18
C PRO A 127 5.78 -2.67 6.92
N HIS A 128 6.42 -1.63 7.45
CA HIS A 128 6.00 -0.25 7.21
C HIS A 128 6.25 0.18 5.76
N MET A 129 7.35 -0.29 5.16
CA MET A 129 7.61 -0.04 3.73
C MET A 129 6.59 -0.71 2.82
N ILE A 130 6.08 -1.90 3.15
CA ILE A 130 5.00 -2.53 2.38
C ILE A 130 3.77 -1.61 2.37
N ARG A 131 3.36 -1.14 3.54
CA ARG A 131 2.24 -0.22 3.68
C ARG A 131 2.48 1.10 2.92
N HIS A 132 3.69 1.65 2.98
CA HIS A 132 4.08 2.82 2.21
C HIS A 132 3.98 2.55 0.70
N SER A 133 4.45 1.40 0.23
CA SER A 133 4.36 1.02 -1.18
C SER A 133 2.90 0.86 -1.65
N THR A 134 2.01 0.33 -0.79
CA THR A 134 0.56 0.29 -1.08
C THR A 134 -0.01 1.70 -1.23
N ALA A 135 0.33 2.61 -0.29
CA ALA A 135 -0.10 4.00 -0.36
C ALA A 135 0.35 4.69 -1.65
N MET A 136 1.63 4.51 -2.01
CA MET A 136 2.20 5.07 -3.25
C MET A 136 1.56 4.46 -4.49
N GLY A 137 1.30 3.15 -4.50
CA GLY A 137 0.60 2.49 -5.60
C GLY A 137 -0.82 3.03 -5.82
N LEU A 138 -1.58 3.22 -4.74
CA LEU A 138 -2.91 3.83 -4.79
C LEU A 138 -2.84 5.28 -5.32
N LEU A 139 -1.88 6.06 -4.84
CA LEU A 139 -1.67 7.43 -5.30
C LEU A 139 -1.33 7.49 -6.78
N GLN A 140 -0.42 6.64 -7.24
CA GLN A 140 -0.02 6.54 -8.65
C GLN A 140 -1.15 6.04 -9.55
N ALA A 141 -2.07 5.24 -9.01
CA ALA A 141 -3.31 4.85 -9.69
C ALA A 141 -4.35 6.00 -9.77
N GLY A 142 -4.07 7.15 -9.15
CA GLY A 142 -4.93 8.33 -9.19
C GLY A 142 -5.93 8.44 -8.05
N THR A 143 -5.80 7.60 -7.01
CA THR A 143 -6.64 7.69 -5.81
C THR A 143 -6.30 8.97 -5.03
N ASN A 144 -7.31 9.70 -4.58
CA ASN A 144 -7.08 10.91 -3.79
C ASN A 144 -6.59 10.61 -2.36
N ALA A 145 -5.96 11.59 -1.73
CA ALA A 145 -5.35 11.44 -0.40
C ALA A 145 -6.36 11.06 0.69
N THR A 146 -7.59 11.54 0.60
CA THR A 146 -8.65 11.24 1.57
C THR A 146 -9.04 9.77 1.51
N ASP A 147 -9.23 9.22 0.31
CA ASP A 147 -9.55 7.80 0.12
C ASP A 147 -8.39 6.91 0.55
N ILE A 148 -7.14 7.32 0.28
CA ILE A 148 -5.95 6.61 0.78
C ILE A 148 -5.92 6.63 2.32
N ALA A 149 -6.25 7.75 2.96
CA ALA A 149 -6.32 7.86 4.42
C ALA A 149 -7.37 6.90 5.00
N LEU A 150 -8.56 6.86 4.41
CA LEU A 150 -9.63 5.93 4.78
C LEU A 150 -9.21 4.47 4.57
N TRP A 151 -8.63 4.15 3.42
CA TRP A 151 -8.12 2.82 3.10
C TRP A 151 -7.13 2.33 4.14
N LEU A 152 -6.14 3.14 4.43
CA LEU A 152 -5.09 2.80 5.38
C LEU A 152 -5.53 2.93 6.85
N GLY A 153 -6.63 3.60 7.16
CA GLY A 153 -7.07 3.88 8.52
C GLY A 153 -6.09 4.81 9.23
N HIS A 154 -5.74 5.94 8.60
CA HIS A 154 -4.99 7.01 9.23
C HIS A 154 -5.90 7.78 10.20
N GLU A 155 -5.39 8.09 11.39
CA GLU A 155 -6.11 8.91 12.37
C GLU A 155 -6.11 10.40 11.97
N SER A 156 -5.08 10.82 11.22
CA SER A 156 -4.92 12.17 10.72
C SER A 156 -4.66 12.18 9.22
N PRO A 157 -5.31 13.05 8.45
CA PRO A 157 -5.01 13.26 7.03
C PRO A 157 -3.57 13.68 6.76
N SER A 158 -2.90 14.36 7.71
CA SER A 158 -1.51 14.81 7.56
C SER A 158 -0.55 13.66 7.25
N THR A 159 -0.79 12.45 7.77
CA THR A 159 0.02 11.27 7.44
C THR A 159 -0.07 10.89 5.97
N THR A 160 -1.19 11.19 5.32
CA THR A 160 -1.40 10.89 3.90
C THR A 160 -0.81 11.98 3.01
N HIS A 161 -0.76 13.23 3.47
CA HIS A 161 -0.14 14.34 2.72
C HIS A 161 1.33 14.08 2.41
N MET A 162 2.08 13.39 3.26
CA MET A 162 3.47 13.02 2.98
C MET A 162 3.62 12.22 1.68
N TYR A 163 2.64 11.36 1.34
CA TYR A 163 2.67 10.61 0.09
C TYR A 163 2.41 11.49 -1.14
N VAL A 164 1.48 12.44 -1.00
CA VAL A 164 1.17 13.42 -2.06
C VAL A 164 2.37 14.31 -2.34
N GLU A 165 3.09 14.74 -1.31
CA GLU A 165 4.29 15.56 -1.48
C GLU A 165 5.44 14.80 -2.15
N ALA A 166 5.57 13.49 -1.89
CA ALA A 166 6.67 12.67 -2.40
C ALA A 166 6.51 12.27 -3.87
N ASP A 167 5.28 12.25 -4.42
CA ASP A 167 5.06 11.77 -5.80
C ASP A 167 5.18 12.89 -6.84
N LEU A 168 6.40 13.11 -7.34
CA LEU A 168 6.68 14.06 -8.41
C LEU A 168 5.99 13.66 -9.73
N ALA A 169 5.94 12.35 -10.06
CA ALA A 169 5.33 11.86 -11.28
C ALA A 169 3.81 12.09 -11.32
N MET A 170 3.14 12.10 -10.15
CA MET A 170 1.73 12.49 -10.05
C MET A 170 1.56 13.98 -10.30
N LYS A 171 2.45 14.82 -9.76
CA LYS A 171 2.43 16.28 -9.97
C LYS A 171 2.64 16.63 -11.44
N GLU A 172 3.58 15.96 -12.11
CA GLU A 172 3.82 16.11 -13.55
C GLU A 172 2.60 15.70 -14.38
N ARG A 173 1.98 14.56 -14.07
CA ARG A 173 0.73 14.12 -14.75
C ARG A 173 -0.42 15.10 -14.53
N THR A 174 -0.53 15.69 -13.34
CA THR A 174 -1.53 16.72 -13.04
C THR A 174 -1.25 17.98 -13.84
N LEU A 175 0.01 18.42 -13.90
CA LEU A 175 0.41 19.59 -14.69
C LEU A 175 0.15 19.37 -16.19
N ALA A 176 0.41 18.17 -16.72
CA ALA A 176 0.15 17.83 -18.13
C ALA A 176 -1.34 17.89 -18.51
N ARG A 177 -2.26 17.81 -17.53
CA ARG A 177 -3.72 18.00 -17.75
C ARG A 177 -4.12 19.47 -17.83
N LEU A 178 -3.29 20.38 -17.32
CA LEU A 178 -3.51 21.81 -17.41
C LEU A 178 -2.98 22.29 -18.77
N LYS A 179 -3.85 22.86 -19.60
CA LYS A 179 -3.37 23.59 -20.78
C LYS A 179 -2.58 24.79 -20.29
N PRO A 180 -1.36 25.02 -20.81
CA PRO A 180 -0.64 26.26 -20.51
C PRO A 180 -1.56 27.44 -20.85
N PRO A 181 -1.64 28.49 -19.99
CA PRO A 181 -2.40 29.68 -20.35
C PRO A 181 -1.83 30.21 -21.68
N GLU A 182 -2.71 30.47 -22.65
CA GLU A 182 -2.32 31.15 -23.89
C GLU A 182 -1.94 32.60 -23.54
N VAL A 183 -0.73 32.77 -23.00
CA VAL A 183 -0.17 34.08 -22.81
C VAL A 183 0.28 34.57 -24.18
N ARG A 184 -0.60 35.31 -24.88
CA ARG A 184 -0.13 36.18 -25.95
C ARG A 184 0.91 37.08 -25.30
N ALA A 185 2.16 36.91 -25.66
CA ALA A 185 3.23 37.79 -25.28
C ALA A 185 2.98 39.17 -25.91
N THR A 186 2.09 39.93 -25.31
CA THR A 186 1.93 41.34 -25.61
C THR A 186 3.16 42.02 -25.04
N ARG A 187 4.13 42.21 -25.93
CA ARG A 187 5.33 42.97 -25.59
C ARG A 187 4.86 44.34 -25.10
N TYR A 188 4.92 44.56 -23.77
CA TYR A 188 4.60 45.86 -23.19
C TYR A 188 5.46 46.92 -23.87
N ARG A 189 4.85 47.86 -24.57
CA ARG A 189 5.50 49.07 -25.11
C ARG A 189 5.16 50.20 -24.17
N PRO A 190 6.13 50.67 -23.38
CA PRO A 190 5.90 51.80 -22.47
C PRO A 190 5.50 53.01 -23.30
N PRO A 191 4.53 53.82 -22.82
CA PRO A 191 4.17 55.08 -23.46
C PRO A 191 5.38 55.99 -23.60
N LYS A 192 5.50 56.72 -24.71
CA LYS A 192 6.62 57.60 -24.96
C LYS A 192 6.92 58.58 -23.83
N ARG A 193 5.88 59.07 -23.13
CA ARG A 193 6.01 59.93 -21.95
C ARG A 193 6.77 59.27 -20.79
N LEU A 194 6.57 57.97 -20.55
CA LEU A 194 7.27 57.27 -19.49
C LEU A 194 8.74 57.08 -19.84
N VAL A 195 9.03 56.79 -21.11
CA VAL A 195 10.43 56.67 -21.58
C VAL A 195 11.14 58.00 -21.49
N GLN A 196 10.52 59.13 -21.89
CA GLN A 196 11.07 60.46 -21.78
C GLN A 196 11.31 60.88 -20.33
N PHE A 197 10.38 60.56 -19.41
CA PHE A 197 10.59 60.84 -17.99
C PHE A 197 11.77 60.08 -17.40
N LEU A 198 11.92 58.81 -17.75
CA LEU A 198 13.05 58.00 -17.27
C LEU A 198 14.40 58.40 -17.87
N GLN A 199 14.40 59.06 -19.04
CA GLN A 199 15.62 59.60 -19.66
C GLN A 199 15.99 61.00 -19.13
N SER A 200 15.08 61.65 -18.38
CA SER A 200 15.31 62.96 -17.77
C SER A 200 15.69 62.90 -16.29
N LEU A 201 15.81 61.69 -15.71
CA LEU A 201 16.36 61.41 -14.39
C LEU A 201 17.87 61.18 -14.44
#